data_7defb937d6e43083c5b5a71d522222ee
#
_entry.id   7defb937d6e43083c5b5a71d522222ee
#
_cell.length_a   1.000
_cell.length_b   1.000
_cell.length_c   1.000
_cell.angle_alpha   90.00
_cell.angle_beta   90.00
_cell.angle_gamma   90.00
#
_symmetry.space_group_name_H-M   'P 1'
#
loop_
_entity.id
_entity.type
_entity.pdbx_description
1 polymer ?
#
loop_
_entity_poly.entity_id
_entity_poly.type
_entity_poly.pdbx_seq_one_letter_code
_entity_poly.pdbx_strand_id
1 'polypeptide(L)'
;DQTLLSLSSESAAARKQISASKQGWLPKLELGYRRNTESGTPFNGVVVGFSFPLFENRNKVKIAKAQSLNLDYQKENATFQAEATLAKLYSEAQSLQTSIQEYREAFSSQQDLALLKQALTGGQISVIEYFVEVSVIYQSKQNLLQLENQYQKVMAQIYKSKL
;
A
#
# COMPACT_ATOMS: atom_id res chain seq x y z
N ASP A 1 -0.80 -6.09 2.13
CA ASP A 1 -0.42 -5.01 1.20
C ASP A 1 0.67 -5.53 0.26
N GLN A 2 0.37 -5.57 -1.04
CA GLN A 2 1.27 -6.11 -2.08
C GLN A 2 2.63 -5.38 -2.13
N THR A 3 2.64 -4.08 -1.80
CA THR A 3 3.87 -3.27 -1.77
C THR A 3 4.83 -3.75 -0.67
N LEU A 4 4.31 -4.06 0.52
CA LEU A 4 5.12 -4.58 1.62
C LEU A 4 5.62 -5.99 1.32
N LEU A 5 4.85 -6.80 0.62
CA LEU A 5 5.24 -8.14 0.21
C LEU A 5 6.38 -8.10 -0.82
N SER A 6 6.29 -7.22 -1.83
CA SER A 6 7.36 -7.03 -2.83
C SER A 6 8.65 -6.54 -2.19
N LEU A 7 8.58 -5.51 -1.33
CA LEU A 7 9.75 -4.98 -0.61
C LEU A 7 10.39 -6.02 0.32
N SER A 8 9.60 -6.88 0.96
CA SER A 8 10.13 -7.96 1.79
C SER A 8 10.90 -9.01 0.96
N SER A 9 10.38 -9.32 -0.23
CA SER A 9 11.03 -10.26 -1.17
C SER A 9 12.31 -9.67 -1.75
N GLU A 10 12.31 -8.37 -2.11
CA GLU A 10 13.48 -7.66 -2.61
C GLU A 10 14.57 -7.54 -1.53
N SER A 11 14.21 -7.23 -0.28
CA SER A 11 15.14 -7.20 0.83
C SER A 11 15.78 -8.58 1.05
N ALA A 12 14.99 -9.66 0.99
CA ALA A 12 15.50 -11.03 1.10
C ALA A 12 16.47 -11.37 -0.06
N ALA A 13 16.15 -10.96 -1.28
CA ALA A 13 17.02 -11.13 -2.45
C ALA A 13 18.33 -10.33 -2.30
N ALA A 14 18.27 -9.09 -1.84
CA ALA A 14 19.45 -8.25 -1.61
C ALA A 14 20.39 -8.84 -0.54
N ARG A 15 19.84 -9.44 0.52
CA ARG A 15 20.63 -10.17 1.53
C ARG A 15 21.35 -11.39 0.93
N LYS A 16 20.68 -12.15 0.04
CA LYS A 16 21.33 -13.24 -0.70
C LYS A 16 22.43 -12.73 -1.64
N GLN A 17 22.23 -11.56 -2.25
CA GLN A 17 23.25 -10.91 -3.09
C GLN A 17 24.53 -10.56 -2.32
N ILE A 18 24.46 -10.21 -1.04
CA ILE A 18 25.64 -10.01 -0.19
C ILE A 18 26.46 -11.31 -0.10
N SER A 19 25.79 -12.45 0.12
CA SER A 19 26.45 -13.76 0.19
C SER A 19 27.07 -14.14 -1.15
N ALA A 20 26.36 -13.95 -2.25
CA ALA A 20 26.88 -14.19 -3.60
C ALA A 20 28.09 -13.28 -3.91
N SER A 21 28.04 -12.00 -3.49
CA SER A 21 29.16 -11.06 -3.69
C SER A 21 30.39 -11.44 -2.86
N LYS A 22 30.20 -12.06 -1.69
CA LYS A 22 31.32 -12.62 -0.88
C LYS A 22 31.95 -13.83 -1.57
N GLN A 23 31.14 -14.71 -2.18
CA GLN A 23 31.65 -15.88 -2.89
C GLN A 23 32.46 -15.50 -4.15
N GLY A 24 32.21 -14.31 -4.71
CA GLY A 24 32.98 -13.80 -5.85
C GLY A 24 34.50 -13.61 -5.58
N TRP A 25 34.95 -13.72 -4.35
CA TRP A 25 36.37 -13.69 -3.97
C TRP A 25 37.03 -15.08 -4.05
N LEU A 26 36.26 -16.14 -4.21
CA LEU A 26 36.80 -17.49 -4.33
C LEU A 26 37.48 -17.67 -5.70
N PRO A 27 38.66 -18.33 -5.75
CA PRO A 27 39.31 -18.66 -7.01
C PRO A 27 38.42 -19.55 -7.86
N LYS A 28 38.33 -19.28 -9.14
CA LYS A 28 37.63 -20.14 -10.10
C LYS A 28 38.61 -21.17 -10.62
N LEU A 29 38.24 -22.44 -10.52
CA LEU A 29 38.94 -23.56 -11.13
C LEU A 29 38.34 -23.86 -12.50
N GLU A 30 39.12 -23.79 -13.56
CA GLU A 30 38.71 -24.16 -14.89
C GLU A 30 39.35 -25.48 -15.25
N LEU A 31 38.54 -26.48 -15.54
CA LEU A 31 39.00 -27.76 -16.08
C LEU A 31 38.46 -27.87 -17.50
N GLY A 32 39.33 -27.96 -18.46
CA GLY A 32 38.97 -28.11 -19.85
C GLY A 32 39.75 -29.24 -20.52
N TYR A 33 39.12 -29.85 -21.52
CA TYR A 33 39.80 -30.74 -22.47
C TYR A 33 39.89 -30.02 -23.77
N ARG A 34 41.13 -29.87 -24.28
CA ARG A 34 41.40 -29.25 -25.58
C ARG A 34 41.97 -30.27 -26.53
N ARG A 35 41.28 -30.43 -27.65
CA ARG A 35 41.78 -31.19 -28.78
C ARG A 35 42.21 -30.18 -29.85
N ASN A 36 43.47 -30.17 -30.20
CA ASN A 36 43.99 -29.38 -31.30
C ASN A 36 44.56 -30.34 -32.38
N THR A 37 44.30 -30.03 -33.66
CA THR A 37 44.82 -30.79 -34.78
C THR A 37 45.71 -29.84 -35.56
N GLU A 38 46.98 -29.95 -35.38
CA GLU A 38 47.99 -29.16 -36.09
C GLU A 38 48.78 -30.09 -37.01
N SER A 39 48.84 -29.75 -38.31
CA SER A 39 49.57 -30.53 -39.32
C SER A 39 49.24 -32.03 -39.39
N GLY A 40 47.98 -32.39 -39.18
CA GLY A 40 47.50 -33.81 -39.31
C GLY A 40 47.72 -34.71 -38.10
N THR A 41 48.38 -34.21 -37.04
CA THR A 41 48.57 -34.99 -35.80
C THR A 41 47.64 -34.44 -34.68
N PRO A 42 46.74 -35.29 -34.11
CA PRO A 42 45.87 -34.82 -33.04
C PRO A 42 46.62 -34.75 -31.72
N PHE A 43 46.68 -33.55 -31.13
CA PHE A 43 47.13 -33.31 -29.76
C PHE A 43 45.93 -33.22 -28.84
N ASN A 44 45.88 -34.11 -27.84
CA ASN A 44 44.88 -34.12 -26.80
C ASN A 44 45.53 -33.62 -25.50
N GLY A 45 44.95 -32.59 -24.85
CA GLY A 45 45.48 -32.05 -23.60
C GLY A 45 44.39 -31.70 -22.61
N VAL A 46 44.67 -31.85 -21.33
CA VAL A 46 43.87 -31.37 -20.24
C VAL A 46 44.37 -29.99 -19.88
N VAL A 47 43.49 -29.00 -19.84
CA VAL A 47 43.79 -27.63 -19.42
C VAL A 47 43.25 -27.45 -18.02
N VAL A 48 44.14 -27.05 -17.11
CA VAL A 48 43.76 -26.67 -15.74
C VAL A 48 44.11 -25.18 -15.60
N GLY A 49 43.08 -24.38 -15.35
CA GLY A 49 43.24 -22.94 -15.15
C GLY A 49 42.80 -22.53 -13.74
N PHE A 50 43.52 -21.58 -13.17
CA PHE A 50 43.14 -20.93 -11.91
C PHE A 50 42.99 -19.44 -12.19
N SER A 51 41.82 -18.87 -11.86
CA SER A 51 41.57 -17.43 -11.99
C SER A 51 41.31 -16.82 -10.63
N PHE A 52 42.08 -15.80 -10.25
CA PHE A 52 41.90 -15.05 -9.01
C PHE A 52 41.36 -13.66 -9.35
N PRO A 53 40.14 -13.30 -8.85
CA PRO A 53 39.56 -11.98 -9.08
C PRO A 53 40.14 -10.95 -8.11
N LEU A 54 41.39 -10.46 -8.36
CA LEU A 54 42.12 -9.58 -7.45
C LEU A 54 41.46 -8.20 -7.24
N PHE A 55 40.83 -7.63 -8.26
CA PHE A 55 40.28 -6.27 -8.23
C PHE A 55 38.77 -6.19 -8.58
N GLU A 56 38.26 -7.17 -9.28
CA GLU A 56 36.90 -7.16 -9.86
C GLU A 56 35.79 -7.08 -8.78
N ASN A 57 36.06 -7.56 -7.57
CA ASN A 57 35.06 -7.67 -6.49
C ASN A 57 35.26 -6.66 -5.36
N ARG A 58 36.21 -5.72 -5.48
CA ARG A 58 36.64 -4.81 -4.40
C ARG A 58 35.52 -4.05 -3.72
N ASN A 59 34.50 -3.59 -4.44
CA ASN A 59 33.38 -2.81 -3.90
C ASN A 59 32.04 -3.54 -3.97
N LYS A 60 31.94 -4.71 -4.63
CA LYS A 60 30.66 -5.41 -4.81
C LYS A 60 29.95 -5.72 -3.50
N VAL A 61 30.69 -6.13 -2.47
CA VAL A 61 30.12 -6.39 -1.14
C VAL A 61 29.63 -5.11 -0.46
N LYS A 62 30.35 -3.99 -0.62
CA LYS A 62 29.92 -2.70 -0.04
C LYS A 62 28.66 -2.19 -0.73
N ILE A 63 28.59 -2.29 -2.04
CA ILE A 63 27.43 -1.92 -2.84
C ILE A 63 26.22 -2.80 -2.44
N ALA A 64 26.40 -4.11 -2.39
CA ALA A 64 25.33 -5.03 -2.00
C ALA A 64 24.81 -4.78 -0.58
N LYS A 65 25.70 -4.44 0.39
CA LYS A 65 25.30 -4.04 1.73
C LYS A 65 24.52 -2.73 1.74
N ALA A 66 24.97 -1.72 0.99
CA ALA A 66 24.29 -0.44 0.90
C ALA A 66 22.90 -0.58 0.25
N GLN A 67 22.77 -1.42 -0.77
CA GLN A 67 21.49 -1.74 -1.41
C GLN A 67 20.54 -2.45 -0.45
N SER A 68 21.03 -3.45 0.31
CA SER A 68 20.24 -4.14 1.31
C SER A 68 19.73 -3.18 2.40
N LEU A 69 20.61 -2.30 2.89
CA LEU A 69 20.24 -1.30 3.90
C LEU A 69 19.19 -0.31 3.37
N ASN A 70 19.35 0.15 2.12
CA ASN A 70 18.37 1.03 1.48
C ASN A 70 17.00 0.36 1.37
N LEU A 71 16.94 -0.91 0.97
CA LEU A 71 15.69 -1.67 0.90
C LEU A 71 15.06 -1.90 2.28
N ASP A 72 15.86 -2.12 3.32
CA ASP A 72 15.37 -2.24 4.69
C ASP A 72 14.73 -0.92 5.15
N TYR A 73 15.33 0.25 4.87
CA TYR A 73 14.72 1.57 5.14
C TYR A 73 13.48 1.85 4.29
N GLN A 74 13.46 1.45 3.04
CA GLN A 74 12.26 1.60 2.20
C GLN A 74 11.10 0.76 2.75
N LYS A 75 11.37 -0.46 3.21
CA LYS A 75 10.38 -1.31 3.85
C LYS A 75 9.85 -0.69 5.15
N GLU A 76 10.74 -0.19 6.01
CA GLU A 76 10.36 0.49 7.26
C GLU A 76 9.47 1.71 6.98
N ASN A 77 9.88 2.56 6.03
CA ASN A 77 9.09 3.73 5.62
C ASN A 77 7.72 3.33 5.04
N ALA A 78 7.66 2.31 4.19
CA ALA A 78 6.41 1.82 3.64
C ALA A 78 5.47 1.26 4.73
N THR A 79 6.01 0.56 5.72
CA THR A 79 5.26 0.08 6.88
C THR A 79 4.69 1.25 7.67
N PHE A 80 5.52 2.23 8.00
CA PHE A 80 5.09 3.44 8.72
C PHE A 80 3.98 4.20 7.98
N GLN A 81 4.13 4.37 6.66
CA GLN A 81 3.11 5.03 5.83
C GLN A 81 1.79 4.23 5.79
N ALA A 82 1.86 2.91 5.72
CA ALA A 82 0.69 2.06 5.73
C ALA A 82 -0.06 2.15 7.07
N GLU A 83 0.67 2.11 8.19
CA GLU A 83 0.12 2.27 9.54
C GLU A 83 -0.51 3.66 9.73
N ALA A 84 0.18 4.73 9.33
CA ALA A 84 -0.34 6.10 9.40
C ALA A 84 -1.60 6.29 8.55
N THR A 85 -1.63 5.72 7.34
CA THR A 85 -2.80 5.77 6.47
C THR A 85 -3.97 5.03 7.10
N LEU A 86 -3.73 3.85 7.66
CA LEU A 86 -4.76 3.06 8.33
C LEU A 86 -5.31 3.79 9.56
N ALA A 87 -4.45 4.37 10.40
CA ALA A 87 -4.85 5.16 11.56
C ALA A 87 -5.73 6.37 11.14
N LYS A 88 -5.36 7.06 10.06
CA LYS A 88 -6.15 8.15 9.50
C LYS A 88 -7.53 7.67 9.05
N LEU A 89 -7.61 6.55 8.34
CA LEU A 89 -8.90 5.98 7.88
C LEU A 89 -9.81 5.59 9.06
N TYR A 90 -9.24 5.02 10.13
CA TYR A 90 -10.01 4.71 11.34
C TYR A 90 -10.56 5.97 12.02
N SER A 91 -9.73 7.01 12.16
CA SER A 91 -10.16 8.29 12.73
C SER A 91 -11.28 8.94 11.88
N GLU A 92 -11.14 8.90 10.56
CA GLU A 92 -12.15 9.40 9.62
C GLU A 92 -13.47 8.60 9.73
N ALA A 93 -13.40 7.27 9.78
CA ALA A 93 -14.57 6.42 9.96
C ALA A 93 -15.29 6.72 11.28
N GLN A 94 -14.56 6.91 12.37
CA GLN A 94 -15.13 7.24 13.67
C GLN A 94 -15.82 8.61 13.66
N SER A 95 -15.18 9.62 13.04
CA SER A 95 -15.79 10.96 12.91
C SER A 95 -17.07 10.91 12.08
N LEU A 96 -17.05 10.21 10.94
CA LEU A 96 -18.25 10.03 10.10
C LEU A 96 -19.36 9.30 10.82
N GLN A 97 -19.03 8.25 11.60
CA GLN A 97 -20.00 7.52 12.38
C GLN A 97 -20.67 8.41 13.43
N THR A 98 -19.91 9.23 14.14
CA THR A 98 -20.43 10.21 15.11
C THR A 98 -21.38 11.21 14.42
N SER A 99 -20.95 11.79 13.31
CA SER A 99 -21.80 12.73 12.56
C SER A 99 -23.09 12.09 12.04
N ILE A 100 -23.04 10.85 11.53
CA ILE A 100 -24.23 10.10 11.11
C ILE A 100 -25.19 9.89 12.29
N GLN A 101 -24.67 9.56 13.46
CA GLN A 101 -25.48 9.37 14.65
C GLN A 101 -26.14 10.67 15.09
N GLU A 102 -25.41 11.78 15.13
CA GLU A 102 -25.96 13.11 15.44
C GLU A 102 -27.09 13.52 14.48
N TYR A 103 -26.89 13.30 13.16
CA TYR A 103 -27.96 13.53 12.18
C TYR A 103 -29.19 12.65 12.43
N ARG A 104 -29.00 11.37 12.72
CA ARG A 104 -30.12 10.44 12.99
C ARG A 104 -30.89 10.83 14.25
N GLU A 105 -30.18 11.25 15.30
CA GLU A 105 -30.80 11.76 16.54
C GLU A 105 -31.57 13.04 16.29
N ALA A 106 -31.02 13.99 15.54
CA ALA A 106 -31.70 15.20 15.14
C ALA A 106 -32.96 14.91 14.32
N PHE A 107 -32.93 13.94 13.40
CA PHE A 107 -34.12 13.54 12.64
C PHE A 107 -35.15 12.81 13.48
N SER A 108 -34.74 12.06 14.50
CA SER A 108 -35.71 11.37 15.41
C SER A 108 -36.47 12.36 16.27
N SER A 109 -35.90 13.52 16.55
CA SER A 109 -36.52 14.60 17.34
C SER A 109 -37.29 15.62 16.50
N GLN A 110 -36.99 15.72 15.18
CA GLN A 110 -37.73 16.59 14.27
C GLN A 110 -39.01 15.86 13.80
N GLN A 111 -40.09 16.30 14.37
CA GLN A 111 -41.43 15.78 14.04
C GLN A 111 -41.79 16.07 12.60
N ASP A 112 -41.87 15.03 11.85
CA ASP A 112 -42.60 14.68 10.63
C ASP A 112 -43.13 15.79 9.70
N LEU A 113 -42.87 15.60 8.40
CA LEU A 113 -43.61 16.26 7.31
C LEU A 113 -45.11 16.30 7.53
N ALA A 114 -45.67 15.35 8.32
CA ALA A 114 -47.08 15.31 8.70
C ALA A 114 -47.50 16.49 9.59
N LEU A 115 -46.66 16.85 10.57
CA LEU A 115 -46.93 18.02 11.44
C LEU A 115 -46.79 19.33 10.69
N LEU A 116 -45.80 19.46 9.78
CA LEU A 116 -45.68 20.64 8.90
C LEU A 116 -46.93 20.80 8.04
N LYS A 117 -47.43 19.71 7.48
CA LYS A 117 -48.67 19.69 6.70
C LYS A 117 -49.88 20.08 7.56
N GLN A 118 -49.95 19.59 8.76
CA GLN A 118 -51.03 19.94 9.71
C GLN A 118 -50.97 21.43 10.10
N ALA A 119 -49.78 21.98 10.39
CA ALA A 119 -49.58 23.38 10.69
C ALA A 119 -49.97 24.29 9.48
N LEU A 120 -49.65 23.87 8.26
CA LEU A 120 -50.09 24.58 7.05
C LEU A 120 -51.63 24.56 6.89
N THR A 121 -52.26 23.40 7.09
CA THR A 121 -53.72 23.29 6.95
C THR A 121 -54.45 23.99 8.06
N GLY A 122 -53.86 24.08 9.24
CA GLY A 122 -54.36 24.85 10.38
C GLY A 122 -54.10 26.36 10.28
N GLY A 123 -53.44 26.82 9.22
CA GLY A 123 -53.11 28.27 9.05
C GLY A 123 -52.04 28.78 10.02
N GLN A 124 -51.28 27.91 10.67
CA GLN A 124 -50.24 28.28 11.64
C GLN A 124 -48.94 28.70 10.93
N ILE A 125 -48.70 28.21 9.71
CA ILE A 125 -47.58 28.59 8.86
C ILE A 125 -48.05 28.94 7.47
N SER A 126 -47.32 29.81 6.78
CA SER A 126 -47.57 30.16 5.38
C SER A 126 -47.08 29.05 4.43
N VAL A 127 -47.59 29.06 3.20
CA VAL A 127 -47.17 28.16 2.14
C VAL A 127 -45.66 28.28 1.86
N ILE A 128 -45.13 29.50 1.93
CA ILE A 128 -43.69 29.76 1.72
C ILE A 128 -42.88 29.12 2.84
N GLU A 129 -43.25 29.34 4.09
CA GLU A 129 -42.58 28.71 5.25
C GLU A 129 -42.62 27.19 5.17
N TYR A 130 -43.76 26.61 4.80
CA TYR A 130 -43.89 25.16 4.58
C TYR A 130 -42.86 24.66 3.56
N PHE A 131 -42.72 25.29 2.39
CA PHE A 131 -41.77 24.84 1.38
C PHE A 131 -40.32 25.06 1.80
N VAL A 132 -40.01 26.11 2.55
CA VAL A 132 -38.67 26.34 3.10
C VAL A 132 -38.31 25.20 4.06
N GLU A 133 -39.16 24.89 5.04
CA GLU A 133 -38.92 23.82 6.01
C GLU A 133 -38.81 22.43 5.34
N VAL A 134 -39.69 22.13 4.37
CA VAL A 134 -39.61 20.91 3.59
C VAL A 134 -38.28 20.82 2.83
N SER A 135 -37.81 21.89 2.25
CA SER A 135 -36.52 21.94 1.55
C SER A 135 -35.35 21.69 2.49
N VAL A 136 -35.36 22.25 3.69
CA VAL A 136 -34.35 22.03 4.72
C VAL A 136 -34.31 20.56 5.16
N ILE A 137 -35.48 19.95 5.35
CA ILE A 137 -35.57 18.52 5.68
C ILE A 137 -34.99 17.64 4.58
N TYR A 138 -35.31 17.91 3.31
CA TYR A 138 -34.78 17.14 2.18
C TYR A 138 -33.26 17.33 2.03
N GLN A 139 -32.77 18.56 2.16
CA GLN A 139 -31.35 18.86 2.13
C GLN A 139 -30.59 18.09 3.24
N SER A 140 -31.13 18.11 4.44
CA SER A 140 -30.54 17.40 5.57
C SER A 140 -30.52 15.88 5.38
N LYS A 141 -31.60 15.29 4.81
CA LYS A 141 -31.63 13.87 4.41
C LYS A 141 -30.57 13.55 3.35
N GLN A 142 -30.40 14.44 2.36
CA GLN A 142 -29.39 14.28 1.34
C GLN A 142 -27.98 14.31 1.94
N ASN A 143 -27.71 15.21 2.89
CA ASN A 143 -26.44 15.30 3.61
C ASN A 143 -26.17 14.00 4.39
N LEU A 144 -27.18 13.46 5.09
CA LEU A 144 -27.05 12.18 5.79
C LEU A 144 -26.66 11.05 4.84
N LEU A 145 -27.32 10.93 3.70
CA LEU A 145 -26.99 9.91 2.69
C LEU A 145 -25.57 10.08 2.15
N GLN A 146 -25.09 11.32 1.99
CA GLN A 146 -23.70 11.59 1.58
C GLN A 146 -22.71 11.13 2.65
N LEU A 147 -22.96 11.41 3.93
CA LEU A 147 -22.13 10.94 5.03
C LEU A 147 -22.09 9.42 5.12
N GLU A 148 -23.24 8.76 4.98
CA GLU A 148 -23.31 7.30 4.95
C GLU A 148 -22.52 6.70 3.78
N ASN A 149 -22.59 7.31 2.58
CA ASN A 149 -21.81 6.89 1.43
C ASN A 149 -20.31 7.07 1.66
N GLN A 150 -19.89 8.20 2.24
CA GLN A 150 -18.49 8.44 2.60
C GLN A 150 -17.99 7.42 3.62
N TYR A 151 -18.78 7.14 4.66
CA TYR A 151 -18.45 6.10 5.64
C TYR A 151 -18.24 4.74 5.00
N GLN A 152 -19.12 4.32 4.10
CA GLN A 152 -18.98 3.04 3.39
C GLN A 152 -17.71 3.00 2.51
N LYS A 153 -17.36 4.12 1.85
CA LYS A 153 -16.12 4.22 1.08
C LYS A 153 -14.88 4.08 1.95
N VAL A 154 -14.85 4.75 3.10
CA VAL A 154 -13.74 4.66 4.06
C VAL A 154 -13.63 3.23 4.60
N MET A 155 -14.75 2.61 4.98
CA MET A 155 -14.77 1.21 5.41
C MET A 155 -14.26 0.25 4.34
N ALA A 156 -14.63 0.45 3.10
CA ALA A 156 -14.12 -0.35 1.97
C ALA A 156 -12.59 -0.21 1.81
N GLN A 157 -12.04 0.99 2.02
CA GLN A 157 -10.58 1.22 1.99
C GLN A 157 -9.88 0.51 3.16
N ILE A 158 -10.46 0.55 4.37
CA ILE A 158 -9.93 -0.17 5.54
C ILE A 158 -9.91 -1.68 5.27
N TYR A 159 -10.98 -2.25 4.71
CA TYR A 159 -11.03 -3.67 4.38
C TYR A 159 -10.02 -4.05 3.29
N LYS A 160 -9.87 -3.21 2.27
CA LYS A 160 -8.87 -3.43 1.21
C LYS A 160 -7.45 -3.45 1.76
N SER A 161 -7.13 -2.67 2.79
CA SER A 161 -5.80 -2.64 3.38
C SER A 161 -5.49 -3.87 4.25
N LYS A 162 -6.51 -4.67 4.63
CA LYS A 162 -6.35 -5.93 5.38
C LYS A 162 -6.10 -7.16 4.49
N LEU A 163 -6.40 -7.05 3.20
CA LEU A 163 -6.11 -8.07 2.18
C LEU A 163 -4.71 -7.88 1.59
#